data_ac7e6f3ae6bde0d661354e18d2f60079
#
_entry.id   ac7e6f3ae6bde0d661354e18d2f60079
#
_cell.length_a   1.000
_cell.length_b   1.000
_cell.length_c   1.000
_cell.angle_alpha   90.00
_cell.angle_beta   90.00
_cell.angle_gamma   90.00
#
_symmetry.space_group_name_H-M   'P 1'
#
loop_
_entity.id
_entity.type
_entity.pdbx_description
1 polymer ?
#
loop_
_entity_poly.entity_id
_entity_poly.type
_entity_poly.pdbx_seq_one_letter_code
_entity_poly.pdbx_strand_id
1 'polypeptide(L)' 'MNYNVEFGYGAAKYTKTFSSIEELKDYCCQKWNVQRFQVKIDNDGNIRLNNKLGGTFVYVGKVL' A
#
# COMPACT_ATOMS: atom_id res chain seq x y z
N MET A 1 6.67 0.61 -16.94
CA MET A 1 6.41 -0.68 -16.30
C MET A 1 5.20 -0.55 -15.38
N ASN A 2 4.29 -1.50 -15.45
CA ASN A 2 3.07 -1.44 -14.65
C ASN A 2 3.17 -2.37 -13.44
N TYR A 3 2.58 -1.93 -12.34
CA TYR A 3 2.53 -2.69 -11.10
C TYR A 3 1.09 -3.07 -10.82
N ASN A 4 0.82 -4.35 -10.70
CA ASN A 4 -0.49 -4.85 -10.28
C ASN A 4 -0.47 -5.02 -8.78
N VAL A 5 -1.40 -4.39 -8.09
CA VAL A 5 -1.43 -4.36 -6.64
C VAL A 5 -2.76 -4.89 -6.13
N GLU A 6 -2.70 -5.84 -5.21
CA GLU A 6 -3.88 -6.39 -4.56
C GLU A 6 -4.03 -5.75 -3.20
N PHE A 7 -5.19 -5.16 -2.95
CA PHE A 7 -5.51 -4.52 -1.66
C PHE A 7 -6.58 -5.32 -0.92
N GLY A 8 -6.52 -5.28 0.39
CA GLY A 8 -7.55 -5.85 1.24
C GLY A 8 -7.33 -7.31 1.60
N TYR A 9 -8.35 -7.90 2.20
CA TYR A 9 -8.32 -9.28 2.68
C TYR A 9 -9.59 -10.02 2.27
N GLY A 10 -9.47 -11.33 2.11
CA GLY A 10 -10.62 -12.20 1.90
C GLY A 10 -11.50 -11.75 0.75
N ALA A 11 -12.80 -11.70 0.99
CA ALA A 11 -13.78 -11.35 -0.04
C ALA A 11 -13.75 -9.87 -0.43
N ALA A 12 -13.11 -9.04 0.37
CA ALA A 12 -13.03 -7.59 0.11
C ALA A 12 -11.81 -7.21 -0.72
N LYS A 13 -11.05 -8.17 -1.21
CA LYS A 13 -9.88 -7.89 -2.03
C LYS A 13 -10.25 -7.24 -3.35
N TYR A 14 -9.41 -6.31 -3.78
CA TYR A 14 -9.53 -5.73 -5.11
C TYR A 14 -8.14 -5.45 -5.66
N THR A 15 -8.02 -5.36 -6.97
CA THR A 15 -6.74 -5.16 -7.64
C THR A 15 -6.76 -3.85 -8.40
N LYS A 16 -5.67 -3.09 -8.31
CA LYS A 16 -5.45 -1.88 -9.11
C LYS A 16 -4.09 -1.94 -9.78
N THR A 17 -3.97 -1.25 -10.90
CA THR A 17 -2.72 -1.17 -11.65
C THR A 17 -2.18 0.26 -11.58
N PHE A 18 -0.88 0.37 -11.33
CA PHE A 18 -0.19 1.65 -11.24
C PHE A 18 0.98 1.66 -12.23
N SER A 19 1.27 2.81 -12.79
CA SER A 19 2.38 2.94 -13.73
C SER A 19 3.73 3.15 -13.04
N SER A 20 3.71 3.52 -11.75
CA SER A 20 4.94 3.74 -10.99
C SER A 20 4.68 3.52 -9.51
N ILE A 21 5.78 3.33 -8.76
CA ILE A 21 5.72 3.22 -7.30
C ILE A 21 5.23 4.55 -6.69
N GLU A 22 5.60 5.67 -7.28
CA GLU A 22 5.14 6.97 -6.82
C GLU A 22 3.62 7.09 -6.87
N GLU A 23 3.03 6.61 -7.95
CA GLU A 23 1.58 6.60 -8.13
C GLU A 23 0.90 5.72 -7.09
N LEU A 24 1.49 4.56 -6.81
CA LEU A 24 1.00 3.64 -5.78
C LEU A 24 1.03 4.31 -4.41
N LYS A 25 2.13 4.98 -4.06
CA LYS A 25 2.25 5.65 -2.78
C LYS A 25 1.24 6.80 -2.66
N ASP A 26 1.04 7.55 -3.73
CA ASP A 26 0.05 8.63 -3.73
C ASP A 26 -1.35 8.11 -3.48
N TYR A 27 -1.70 6.99 -4.10
CA TYR A 27 -3.00 6.36 -3.88
C TYR A 27 -3.16 5.96 -2.40
N CYS A 28 -2.15 5.33 -1.83
CA CYS A 28 -2.19 4.91 -0.43
C CYS A 28 -2.33 6.12 0.51
N CYS A 29 -1.62 7.20 0.23
CA CYS A 29 -1.71 8.41 1.04
C CYS A 29 -3.12 8.99 1.05
N GLN A 30 -3.76 9.02 -0.10
CA GLN A 30 -5.12 9.55 -0.21
C GLN A 30 -6.16 8.61 0.41
N LYS A 31 -5.99 7.31 0.18
CA LYS A 31 -6.95 6.32 0.65
C LYS A 31 -6.99 6.24 2.17
N TRP A 32 -5.83 6.27 2.81
CA TRP A 32 -5.72 6.09 4.26
C TRP A 32 -5.31 7.36 5.01
N ASN A 33 -5.22 8.47 4.30
CA ASN A 33 -4.88 9.77 4.89
C ASN A 33 -3.59 9.71 5.69
N VAL A 34 -2.53 9.23 5.06
CA VAL A 34 -1.19 9.13 5.67
C VAL A 34 -0.18 9.86 4.81
N GLN A 35 1.01 10.09 5.37
CA GLN A 35 2.11 10.71 4.63
C GLN A 35 2.85 9.67 3.82
N ARG A 36 3.56 10.09 2.78
CA ARG A 36 4.30 9.19 1.91
C ARG A 36 5.34 8.36 2.67
N PHE A 37 6.02 8.97 3.63
CA PHE A 37 7.04 8.25 4.40
C PHE A 37 6.44 7.16 5.29
N GLN A 38 5.14 7.19 5.52
CA GLN A 38 4.46 6.17 6.31
C GLN A 38 4.09 4.94 5.49
N VAL A 39 4.23 5.00 4.17
CA VAL A 39 3.95 3.87 3.28
C VAL A 39 5.24 3.10 3.07
N LYS A 40 5.25 1.84 3.48
CA LYS A 40 6.43 0.96 3.34
C LYS A 40 6.09 -0.22 2.45
N ILE A 41 6.97 -0.49 1.50
CA ILE A 41 6.85 -1.64 0.61
C ILE A 41 8.10 -2.48 0.83
N ASP A 42 7.93 -3.71 1.31
CA ASP A 42 9.09 -4.56 1.62
C ASP A 42 9.55 -5.35 0.38
N ASN A 43 10.59 -6.16 0.57
CA ASN A 43 11.19 -6.91 -0.53
C ASN A 43 10.26 -7.97 -1.11
N ASP A 44 9.28 -8.39 -0.33
CA ASP A 44 8.29 -9.37 -0.79
C ASP A 44 7.10 -8.71 -1.48
N GLY A 45 7.10 -7.38 -1.55
CA GLY A 45 6.03 -6.63 -2.16
C GLY A 45 4.88 -6.29 -1.22
N ASN A 46 4.98 -6.63 0.05
CA ASN A 46 3.94 -6.31 1.02
C ASN A 46 3.92 -4.81 1.29
N ILE A 47 2.73 -4.23 1.26
CA ILE A 47 2.54 -2.80 1.50
C ILE A 47 2.00 -2.62 2.91
N ARG A 48 2.72 -1.85 3.71
CA ARG A 48 2.35 -1.59 5.10
C ARG A 48 2.32 -0.10 5.37
N LEU A 49 1.38 0.30 6.20
CA LEU A 49 1.28 1.68 6.65
C LEU A 49 1.76 1.77 8.09
N ASN A 50 2.62 2.76 8.34
CA ASN A 50 3.09 3.02 9.70
C ASN A 50 2.02 3.82 10.43
N ASN A 51 1.46 3.25 11.47
CA ASN A 51 0.46 3.93 12.29
C ASN A 51 1.17 4.92 13.23
N LYS A 52 0.82 6.20 13.10
CA LYS A 52 1.42 7.26 13.89
C LYS A 52 1.32 7.05 15.41
N LEU A 53 0.23 6.45 15.84
CA LEU A 53 -0.09 6.41 17.27
C LEU A 53 0.55 5.26 18.01
N GLY A 54 0.99 4.22 17.34
CA GLY A 54 1.51 3.07 18.03
C GLY A 54 2.82 2.52 17.52
N GLY A 55 3.37 3.11 16.46
CA GLY A 55 4.57 2.56 15.84
C GLY A 55 4.36 1.19 15.19
N THR A 56 3.12 0.79 15.03
CA THR A 56 2.75 -0.48 14.40
C THR A 56 2.55 -0.30 12.92
N PHE A 57 2.87 -1.35 12.15
CA PHE A 57 2.60 -1.36 10.71
C PHE A 57 1.33 -2.13 10.43
N VAL A 58 0.47 -1.57 9.60
CA VAL A 58 -0.78 -2.21 9.20
C VAL A 58 -0.63 -2.67 7.75
N TYR A 59 -0.80 -3.95 7.51
CA TYR A 59 -0.78 -4.52 6.16
C TYR A 59 -2.02 -4.05 5.39
N VAL A 60 -1.83 -3.54 4.19
CA VAL A 60 -2.95 -3.06 3.36
C VAL A 60 -3.01 -3.69 1.98
N GLY A 61 -1.92 -4.27 1.50
CA GLY A 61 -1.93 -4.87 0.18
C GLY A 61 -0.58 -5.45 -0.20
N LYS A 62 -0.52 -5.94 -1.44
CA LYS A 62 0.68 -6.59 -1.94
C LYS A 62 0.87 -6.27 -3.42
N VAL A 63 2.11 -5.97 -3.80
CA VAL A 63 2.50 -5.85 -5.20
C VAL A 63 2.68 -7.27 -5.76
N LEU A 64 1.92 -7.58 -6.79
CA LEU A 64 1.93 -8.92 -7.40
C LEU A 64 3.08 -9.10 -8.38
#